data_6724c3fd2e85c3729896a46adaa42eca
#
_entry.id   6724c3fd2e85c3729896a46adaa42eca
#
_cell.length_a   1.000
_cell.length_b   1.000
_cell.length_c   1.000
_cell.angle_alpha   90.00
_cell.angle_beta   90.00
_cell.angle_gamma   90.00
#
_symmetry.space_group_name_H-M   'P 1'
#
loop_
_entity.id
_entity.type
_entity.pdbx_description
1 polymer ?
#
loop_
_entity_poly.entity_id
_entity_poly.type
_entity_poly.pdbx_seq_one_letter_code
_entity_poly.pdbx_strand_id
1 'polypeptide(L)'
;CNLTSGESLVRQFLYGKKFFREEFGQEHKILWLPDVFGYSAALPQIMEKCGIESFMTTKISWNEFNKIPFDSFWWEGIDGTRILTHFITARDYSNNGKQIQTGKEHTTERTTNYNGVIHPSQIKGAWQRYQQKELNKNVLVSYGYGDGGGGSTDWMVETALRLQKGNYGTPKVKLETAGEFFKRLHRTAREKEFPVWAGELYLEYHRGTYTSMAENKKANRKGEFALENTETWGTIAERYGNY
;
A
#
# COMPACT_ATOMS: atom_id res chain seq x y z
N CYS A 1 -5.55 -6.45 7.49
CA CYS A 1 -5.69 -7.67 6.67
C CYS A 1 -5.55 -8.97 7.47
N ASN A 2 -5.16 -8.92 8.75
CA ASN A 2 -4.89 -10.15 9.52
C ASN A 2 -6.08 -10.66 10.35
N LEU A 3 -7.16 -9.89 10.49
CA LEU A 3 -8.37 -10.30 11.23
C LEU A 3 -9.43 -10.93 10.34
N THR A 4 -9.50 -10.50 9.09
CA THR A 4 -10.48 -10.92 8.10
C THR A 4 -10.19 -12.33 7.60
N SER A 5 -11.22 -13.15 7.37
CA SER A 5 -11.07 -14.49 6.77
C SER A 5 -10.55 -14.39 5.33
N GLY A 6 -10.00 -15.49 4.82
CA GLY A 6 -9.55 -15.58 3.42
C GLY A 6 -10.69 -15.35 2.44
N GLU A 7 -11.85 -15.93 2.69
CA GLU A 7 -13.06 -15.75 1.90
C GLU A 7 -13.51 -14.28 1.86
N SER A 8 -13.55 -13.63 3.02
CA SER A 8 -13.90 -12.21 3.09
C SER A 8 -12.89 -11.33 2.35
N LEU A 9 -11.60 -11.65 2.39
CA LEU A 9 -10.57 -10.94 1.60
C LEU A 9 -10.81 -11.11 0.10
N VAL A 10 -11.07 -12.32 -0.36
CA VAL A 10 -11.40 -12.59 -1.77
C VAL A 10 -12.61 -11.74 -2.19
N ARG A 11 -13.68 -11.71 -1.39
CA ARG A 11 -14.88 -10.90 -1.67
C ARG A 11 -14.58 -9.40 -1.71
N GLN A 12 -13.72 -8.88 -0.84
CA GLN A 12 -13.30 -7.48 -0.91
C GLN A 12 -12.69 -7.14 -2.28
N PHE A 13 -11.81 -8.00 -2.80
CA PHE A 13 -11.24 -7.79 -4.14
C PHE A 13 -12.30 -7.91 -5.24
N LEU A 14 -13.12 -8.94 -5.22
CA LEU A 14 -14.11 -9.19 -6.26
C LEU A 14 -15.17 -8.10 -6.32
N TYR A 15 -15.75 -7.72 -5.18
CA TYR A 15 -16.76 -6.65 -5.13
C TYR A 15 -16.16 -5.28 -5.40
N GLY A 16 -14.97 -4.99 -4.89
CA GLY A 16 -14.29 -3.74 -5.19
C GLY A 16 -13.98 -3.60 -6.67
N LYS A 17 -13.41 -4.62 -7.31
CA LYS A 17 -13.15 -4.62 -8.76
C LYS A 17 -14.43 -4.53 -9.58
N LYS A 18 -15.49 -5.27 -9.18
CA LYS A 18 -16.81 -5.19 -9.82
C LYS A 18 -17.35 -3.76 -9.79
N PHE A 19 -17.36 -3.12 -8.62
CA PHE A 19 -17.83 -1.76 -8.44
C PHE A 19 -17.09 -0.78 -9.35
N PHE A 20 -15.77 -0.77 -9.34
CA PHE A 20 -15.00 0.16 -10.17
C PHE A 20 -15.16 -0.09 -11.67
N ARG A 21 -15.35 -1.32 -12.07
CA ARG A 21 -15.64 -1.65 -13.48
C ARG A 21 -17.02 -1.17 -13.90
N GLU A 22 -18.04 -1.38 -13.07
CA GLU A 22 -19.42 -1.01 -13.37
C GLU A 22 -19.64 0.49 -13.33
N GLU A 23 -19.07 1.19 -12.32
CA GLU A 23 -19.29 2.63 -12.14
C GLU A 23 -18.32 3.50 -12.95
N PHE A 24 -17.10 3.06 -13.18
CA PHE A 24 -16.05 3.88 -13.81
C PHE A 24 -15.42 3.27 -15.06
N GLY A 25 -15.80 2.06 -15.45
CA GLY A 25 -15.17 1.35 -16.57
C GLY A 25 -13.69 1.02 -16.34
N GLN A 26 -13.24 0.94 -15.07
CA GLN A 26 -11.83 0.80 -14.71
C GLN A 26 -11.54 -0.57 -14.08
N GLU A 27 -10.46 -1.21 -14.53
CA GLU A 27 -9.91 -2.40 -13.89
C GLU A 27 -8.75 -2.03 -12.96
N HIS A 28 -8.86 -2.38 -11.68
CA HIS A 28 -7.81 -2.17 -10.70
C HIS A 28 -6.85 -3.35 -10.64
N LYS A 29 -5.56 -3.04 -10.70
CA LYS A 29 -4.46 -4.02 -10.66
C LYS A 29 -3.48 -3.76 -9.52
N ILE A 30 -3.76 -2.77 -8.69
CA ILE A 30 -2.90 -2.35 -7.60
C ILE A 30 -3.70 -2.42 -6.31
N LEU A 31 -3.17 -3.13 -5.32
CA LEU A 31 -3.64 -3.05 -3.95
C LEU A 31 -2.92 -1.88 -3.27
N TRP A 32 -3.71 -0.87 -2.90
CA TRP A 32 -3.22 0.37 -2.30
C TRP A 32 -3.62 0.42 -0.82
N LEU A 33 -2.73 0.00 0.08
CA LEU A 33 -2.96 -0.05 1.52
C LEU A 33 -1.78 0.60 2.27
N PRO A 34 -1.72 1.93 2.34
CA PRO A 34 -0.55 2.62 2.88
C PRO A 34 -0.36 2.44 4.38
N ASP A 35 -1.45 2.29 5.15
CA ASP A 35 -1.43 2.38 6.62
C ASP A 35 -2.06 1.18 7.34
N VAL A 36 -1.91 -0.02 6.81
CA VAL A 36 -2.37 -1.24 7.46
C VAL A 36 -1.25 -1.86 8.30
N PHE A 37 -1.61 -2.40 9.45
CA PHE A 37 -0.69 -2.78 10.53
C PHE A 37 -0.23 -4.24 10.42
N GLY A 38 0.22 -4.62 9.25
CA GLY A 38 0.71 -5.94 8.91
C GLY A 38 -0.14 -6.65 7.87
N TYR A 39 0.48 -7.56 7.13
CA TYR A 39 -0.14 -8.25 5.99
C TYR A 39 0.22 -9.72 6.02
N SER A 40 -0.80 -10.57 5.97
CA SER A 40 -0.65 -12.02 5.95
C SER A 40 0.15 -12.51 4.74
N ALA A 41 0.98 -13.52 4.95
CA ALA A 41 1.71 -14.21 3.89
C ALA A 41 0.79 -14.93 2.87
N ALA A 42 -0.50 -15.08 3.16
CA ALA A 42 -1.48 -15.59 2.20
C ALA A 42 -2.00 -14.52 1.23
N LEU A 43 -1.73 -13.24 1.49
CA LEU A 43 -2.28 -12.16 0.67
C LEU A 43 -1.75 -12.13 -0.76
N PRO A 44 -0.45 -12.41 -1.06
CA PRO A 44 0.02 -12.50 -2.44
C PRO A 44 -0.77 -13.48 -3.30
N GLN A 45 -1.07 -14.67 -2.79
CA GLN A 45 -1.89 -15.68 -3.47
C GLN A 45 -3.28 -15.17 -3.80
N ILE A 46 -3.92 -14.51 -2.83
CA ILE A 46 -5.28 -13.95 -3.00
C ILE A 46 -5.24 -12.82 -4.03
N MET A 47 -4.27 -11.93 -3.95
CA MET A 47 -4.10 -10.83 -4.90
C MET A 47 -3.95 -11.33 -6.33
N GLU A 48 -3.03 -12.23 -6.57
CA GLU A 48 -2.76 -12.76 -7.90
C GLU A 48 -4.00 -13.41 -8.51
N LYS A 49 -4.67 -14.30 -7.75
CA LYS A 49 -5.89 -14.98 -8.20
C LYS A 49 -7.08 -14.04 -8.41
N CYS A 50 -7.09 -12.88 -7.76
CA CYS A 50 -8.06 -11.82 -8.00
C CYS A 50 -7.61 -10.82 -9.10
N GLY A 51 -6.49 -11.07 -9.77
CA GLY A 51 -5.96 -10.23 -10.85
C GLY A 51 -5.36 -8.91 -10.37
N ILE A 52 -4.81 -8.88 -9.17
CA ILE A 52 -4.00 -7.77 -8.64
C ILE A 52 -2.53 -8.10 -8.89
N GLU A 53 -1.83 -7.21 -9.57
CA GLU A 53 -0.46 -7.41 -10.03
C GLU A 53 0.58 -6.70 -9.16
N SER A 54 0.16 -5.69 -8.41
CA SER A 54 1.06 -4.82 -7.64
C SER A 54 0.53 -4.50 -6.27
N PHE A 55 1.43 -4.25 -5.33
CA PHE A 55 1.12 -3.88 -3.97
C PHE A 55 1.87 -2.64 -3.52
N MET A 56 1.18 -1.73 -2.84
CA MET A 56 1.76 -0.54 -2.25
C MET A 56 1.41 -0.44 -0.77
N THR A 57 2.44 -0.17 0.03
CA THR A 57 2.29 0.21 1.43
C THR A 57 3.44 1.12 1.87
N THR A 58 3.40 1.55 3.11
CA THR A 58 4.51 2.28 3.75
C THR A 58 4.65 1.94 5.23
N LYS A 59 3.58 1.50 5.89
CA LYS A 59 3.53 1.33 7.36
C LYS A 59 4.60 0.37 7.91
N ILE A 60 4.99 -0.65 7.17
CA ILE A 60 5.99 -1.62 7.61
C ILE A 60 7.38 -0.99 7.80
N SER A 61 7.63 0.14 7.17
CA SER A 61 8.86 0.92 7.37
C SER A 61 9.04 1.44 8.81
N TRP A 62 7.97 1.43 9.61
CA TRP A 62 7.98 1.90 10.99
C TRP A 62 8.63 0.91 11.96
N ASN A 63 8.83 -0.34 11.56
CA ASN A 63 9.54 -1.32 12.38
C ASN A 63 10.87 -0.76 12.88
N GLU A 64 11.21 -1.07 14.11
CA GLU A 64 12.46 -0.65 14.74
C GLU A 64 13.54 -1.72 14.56
N PHE A 65 13.22 -2.96 14.87
CA PHE A 65 14.16 -4.10 14.87
C PHE A 65 14.12 -4.90 13.56
N ASN A 66 12.94 -5.25 13.07
CA ASN A 66 12.77 -6.11 11.89
C ASN A 66 12.43 -5.29 10.64
N LYS A 67 13.33 -4.39 10.26
CA LYS A 67 13.15 -3.58 9.04
C LYS A 67 13.38 -4.43 7.80
N ILE A 68 12.39 -4.45 6.91
CA ILE A 68 12.56 -5.01 5.58
C ILE A 68 13.60 -4.16 4.83
N PRO A 69 14.69 -4.75 4.31
CA PRO A 69 15.79 -4.00 3.70
C PRO A 69 15.47 -3.48 2.29
N PHE A 70 14.24 -3.64 1.83
CA PHE A 70 13.80 -3.33 0.48
C PHE A 70 12.65 -2.34 0.47
N ASP A 71 12.61 -1.49 -0.55
CA ASP A 71 11.47 -0.63 -0.86
C ASP A 71 10.77 -1.06 -2.17
N SER A 72 11.51 -1.67 -3.11
CA SER A 72 10.95 -2.32 -4.29
C SER A 72 11.44 -3.75 -4.37
N PHE A 73 10.52 -4.72 -4.36
CA PHE A 73 10.84 -6.13 -4.26
C PHE A 73 9.68 -7.02 -4.71
N TRP A 74 9.95 -8.29 -4.92
CA TRP A 74 8.92 -9.31 -5.06
C TRP A 74 8.51 -9.80 -3.68
N TRP A 75 7.25 -9.60 -3.32
CA TRP A 75 6.67 -10.18 -2.12
C TRP A 75 6.14 -11.57 -2.44
N GLU A 76 6.75 -12.58 -1.82
CA GLU A 76 6.42 -14.00 -2.01
C GLU A 76 5.52 -14.50 -0.89
N GLY A 77 4.38 -15.06 -1.27
CA GLY A 77 3.41 -15.67 -0.36
C GLY A 77 3.74 -17.11 0.00
N ILE A 78 2.86 -17.71 0.82
CA ILE A 78 3.02 -19.09 1.33
C ILE A 78 3.00 -20.17 0.24
N ASP A 79 2.46 -19.88 -0.93
CA ASP A 79 2.36 -20.78 -2.07
C ASP A 79 3.40 -20.50 -3.17
N GLY A 80 4.33 -19.57 -2.92
CA GLY A 80 5.34 -19.13 -3.87
C GLY A 80 4.88 -18.05 -4.85
N THR A 81 3.63 -17.63 -4.78
CA THR A 81 3.12 -16.51 -5.60
C THR A 81 3.89 -15.22 -5.28
N ARG A 82 4.27 -14.47 -6.31
CA ARG A 82 5.03 -13.22 -6.18
C ARG A 82 4.27 -12.03 -6.70
N ILE A 83 4.16 -10.99 -5.88
CA ILE A 83 3.54 -9.71 -6.23
C ILE A 83 4.59 -8.60 -6.17
N LEU A 84 4.67 -7.78 -7.23
CA LEU A 84 5.61 -6.66 -7.26
C LEU A 84 5.16 -5.59 -6.27
N THR A 85 6.01 -5.34 -5.28
CA THR A 85 5.72 -4.48 -4.14
C THR A 85 6.60 -3.24 -4.14
N HIS A 86 6.01 -2.10 -3.78
CA HIS A 86 6.74 -0.87 -3.56
C HIS A 86 6.31 -0.18 -2.27
N PHE A 87 7.29 0.12 -1.42
CA PHE A 87 7.11 0.96 -0.23
C PHE A 87 7.37 2.42 -0.60
N ILE A 88 6.39 3.28 -0.33
CA ILE A 88 6.58 4.72 -0.50
C ILE A 88 7.65 5.21 0.47
N THR A 89 8.60 5.99 -0.03
CA THR A 89 9.73 6.50 0.74
C THR A 89 9.58 7.96 1.16
N ALA A 90 8.38 8.53 1.01
CA ALA A 90 8.06 9.86 1.52
C ALA A 90 8.00 9.88 3.06
N ARG A 91 8.14 11.05 3.66
CA ARG A 91 7.91 11.28 5.08
C ARG A 91 6.85 12.34 5.28
N ASP A 92 6.19 12.32 6.43
CA ASP A 92 5.32 13.40 6.84
C ASP A 92 6.10 14.71 6.98
N TYR A 93 5.40 15.77 6.69
CA TYR A 93 5.76 17.08 7.20
C TYR A 93 5.59 17.05 8.71
N SER A 94 6.69 17.18 9.44
CA SER A 94 6.67 16.99 10.87
C SER A 94 5.60 17.82 11.57
N ASN A 95 4.88 17.11 12.42
CA ASN A 95 4.20 17.58 13.63
C ASN A 95 3.88 19.08 13.73
N ASN A 96 2.61 19.38 13.81
CA ASN A 96 2.06 20.64 14.29
C ASN A 96 2.19 21.86 13.38
N GLY A 97 2.21 21.72 12.08
CA GLY A 97 2.18 22.87 11.15
C GLY A 97 3.41 23.78 11.22
N LYS A 98 4.44 23.37 11.93
CA LYS A 98 5.74 24.07 11.90
C LYS A 98 6.49 23.65 10.64
N GLN A 99 6.95 24.66 9.90
CA GLN A 99 7.81 24.46 8.73
C GLN A 99 8.88 23.43 9.02
N ILE A 100 9.15 22.56 8.03
CA ILE A 100 10.30 21.67 8.02
C ILE A 100 11.54 22.51 8.38
N GLN A 101 12.20 22.12 9.47
CA GLN A 101 13.54 22.67 9.73
C GLN A 101 14.46 22.10 8.66
N THR A 102 14.83 22.96 7.71
CA THR A 102 15.80 22.65 6.67
C THR A 102 17.06 22.03 7.30
N GLY A 103 17.38 20.81 6.93
CA GLY A 103 18.55 20.08 7.39
C GLY A 103 18.32 18.75 8.11
N LYS A 104 17.10 18.48 8.63
CA LYS A 104 16.74 17.17 9.20
C LYS A 104 15.95 16.27 8.25
N GLU A 105 15.49 16.81 7.15
CA GLU A 105 14.67 16.10 6.15
C GLU A 105 15.46 15.10 5.30
N HIS A 106 16.78 15.19 5.37
CA HIS A 106 17.70 14.32 4.63
C HIS A 106 18.16 13.10 5.42
N THR A 107 17.44 12.78 6.51
CA THR A 107 17.80 11.60 7.29
C THR A 107 17.62 10.34 6.45
N THR A 108 18.59 9.45 6.52
CA THR A 108 18.53 8.10 5.97
C THR A 108 17.58 7.21 6.76
N GLU A 109 16.94 7.75 7.78
CA GLU A 109 15.92 7.08 8.56
C GLU A 109 14.78 6.62 7.66
N ARG A 110 14.43 5.36 7.76
CA ARG A 110 13.52 4.67 6.85
C ARG A 110 12.06 4.65 7.30
N THR A 111 11.72 5.33 8.39
CA THR A 111 10.32 5.53 8.79
C THR A 111 9.66 6.48 7.80
N THR A 112 8.69 5.99 7.03
CA THR A 112 8.06 6.71 5.92
C THR A 112 6.55 6.77 6.09
N ASN A 113 5.90 7.65 5.34
CA ASN A 113 4.46 7.83 5.43
C ASN A 113 3.86 8.14 4.04
N TYR A 114 2.53 8.07 3.96
CA TYR A 114 1.74 8.35 2.75
C TYR A 114 1.21 9.79 2.69
N ASN A 115 1.27 10.54 3.79
CA ASN A 115 0.87 11.95 3.90
C ASN A 115 1.99 12.90 3.42
N GLY A 116 2.60 12.59 2.29
CA GLY A 116 3.71 13.38 1.79
C GLY A 116 3.31 14.82 1.45
N VAL A 117 4.28 15.73 1.56
CA VAL A 117 4.16 17.11 1.09
C VAL A 117 5.14 17.29 -0.07
N ILE A 118 4.66 17.91 -1.14
CA ILE A 118 5.53 18.21 -2.29
C ILE A 118 6.39 19.43 -1.96
N HIS A 119 7.64 19.14 -1.61
CA HIS A 119 8.69 20.13 -1.37
C HIS A 119 10.03 19.57 -1.88
N PRO A 120 10.95 20.40 -2.39
CA PRO A 120 12.24 19.92 -2.91
C PRO A 120 12.99 19.01 -1.96
N SER A 121 13.02 19.32 -0.65
CA SER A 121 13.68 18.49 0.35
C SER A 121 13.02 17.13 0.52
N GLN A 122 11.68 17.05 0.46
CA GLN A 122 10.94 15.80 0.55
C GLN A 122 11.20 14.90 -0.67
N ILE A 123 11.22 15.46 -1.86
CA ILE A 123 11.54 14.74 -3.09
C ILE A 123 13.00 14.23 -3.04
N LYS A 124 13.94 15.07 -2.64
CA LYS A 124 15.34 14.66 -2.45
C LYS A 124 15.47 13.58 -1.38
N GLY A 125 14.80 13.76 -0.24
CA GLY A 125 14.81 12.80 0.87
C GLY A 125 14.19 11.45 0.49
N ALA A 126 13.08 11.44 -0.27
CA ALA A 126 12.48 10.21 -0.76
C ALA A 126 13.46 9.40 -1.62
N TRP A 127 14.18 10.06 -2.53
CA TRP A 127 15.23 9.41 -3.30
C TRP A 127 16.41 8.95 -2.44
N GLN A 128 16.83 9.75 -1.47
CA GLN A 128 17.96 9.39 -0.60
C GLN A 128 17.67 8.16 0.26
N ARG A 129 16.44 8.00 0.74
CA ARG A 129 16.00 6.84 1.53
C ARG A 129 15.82 5.56 0.71
N TYR A 130 15.48 5.70 -0.57
CA TYR A 130 15.19 4.56 -1.45
C TYR A 130 16.37 3.59 -1.54
N GLN A 131 16.12 2.31 -1.37
CA GLN A 131 17.18 1.29 -1.24
C GLN A 131 17.61 0.70 -2.59
N GLN A 132 16.69 0.45 -3.53
CA GLN A 132 17.01 -0.22 -4.79
C GLN A 132 17.45 0.73 -5.91
N LYS A 133 18.27 1.74 -5.60
CA LYS A 133 18.74 2.77 -6.55
C LYS A 133 19.47 2.19 -7.77
N GLU A 134 20.19 1.08 -7.58
CA GLU A 134 20.93 0.44 -8.67
C GLU A 134 20.00 -0.27 -9.66
N LEU A 135 18.86 -0.76 -9.16
CA LEU A 135 17.88 -1.47 -9.95
C LEU A 135 16.89 -0.52 -10.63
N ASN A 136 16.34 0.42 -9.86
CA ASN A 136 15.27 1.31 -10.32
C ASN A 136 15.61 2.77 -10.04
N LYS A 137 15.38 3.63 -11.03
CA LYS A 137 15.65 5.07 -10.95
C LYS A 137 14.41 5.92 -10.65
N ASN A 138 13.30 5.29 -10.29
CA ASN A 138 12.04 5.96 -10.01
C ASN A 138 11.56 5.61 -8.60
N VAL A 139 11.01 6.59 -7.90
CA VAL A 139 10.30 6.39 -6.63
C VAL A 139 8.90 7.00 -6.72
N LEU A 140 7.96 6.37 -6.06
CA LEU A 140 6.61 6.87 -5.92
C LEU A 140 6.52 7.72 -4.65
N VAL A 141 5.96 8.90 -4.77
CA VAL A 141 5.64 9.79 -3.65
C VAL A 141 4.16 10.11 -3.72
N SER A 142 3.39 9.65 -2.75
CA SER A 142 2.04 10.15 -2.52
C SER A 142 2.11 11.45 -1.75
N TYR A 143 1.23 12.39 -2.06
CA TYR A 143 1.17 13.67 -1.36
C TYR A 143 -0.27 14.11 -1.11
N GLY A 144 -0.44 14.91 -0.10
CA GLY A 144 -1.72 15.36 0.38
C GLY A 144 -1.99 14.93 1.81
N TYR A 145 -2.84 15.66 2.50
CA TYR A 145 -3.24 15.34 3.88
C TYR A 145 -4.17 14.14 3.88
N GLY A 146 -3.67 13.00 4.39
CA GLY A 146 -4.43 11.79 4.66
C GLY A 146 -5.14 11.83 6.00
N ASP A 147 -5.56 10.65 6.51
CA ASP A 147 -6.29 10.52 7.79
C ASP A 147 -7.54 11.43 7.90
N GLY A 148 -8.24 11.63 6.78
CA GLY A 148 -9.39 12.57 6.74
C GLY A 148 -9.00 14.04 6.64
N GLY A 149 -7.72 14.36 6.40
CA GLY A 149 -7.18 15.72 6.36
C GLY A 149 -7.47 16.52 5.09
N GLY A 150 -8.18 15.95 4.10
CA GLY A 150 -8.68 16.67 2.93
C GLY A 150 -7.86 16.53 1.64
N GLY A 151 -6.77 15.80 1.63
CA GLY A 151 -5.97 15.55 0.43
C GLY A 151 -4.97 16.67 0.10
N SER A 152 -4.70 16.89 -1.19
CA SER A 152 -3.74 17.89 -1.64
C SER A 152 -4.31 19.30 -1.61
N THR A 153 -3.48 20.26 -1.26
CA THR A 153 -3.82 21.69 -1.33
C THR A 153 -3.38 22.30 -2.66
N ASP A 154 -3.92 23.47 -3.00
CA ASP A 154 -3.52 24.22 -4.19
C ASP A 154 -2.00 24.49 -4.21
N TRP A 155 -1.46 24.84 -3.06
CA TRP A 155 -0.02 25.04 -2.90
C TRP A 155 0.81 23.78 -3.23
N MET A 156 0.36 22.60 -2.78
CA MET A 156 1.05 21.35 -3.09
C MET A 156 1.01 21.06 -4.59
N VAL A 157 -0.14 21.25 -5.22
CA VAL A 157 -0.32 21.04 -6.66
C VAL A 157 0.56 22.02 -7.45
N GLU A 158 0.55 23.30 -7.11
CA GLU A 158 1.40 24.29 -7.77
C GLU A 158 2.89 24.00 -7.60
N THR A 159 3.31 23.60 -6.41
CA THR A 159 4.70 23.20 -6.14
C THR A 159 5.09 22.00 -7.01
N ALA A 160 4.22 21.00 -7.12
CA ALA A 160 4.46 19.84 -7.97
C ALA A 160 4.62 20.25 -9.46
N LEU A 161 3.75 21.12 -9.97
CA LEU A 161 3.82 21.65 -11.34
C LEU A 161 5.12 22.43 -11.59
N ARG A 162 5.59 23.19 -10.61
CA ARG A 162 6.89 23.89 -10.70
C ARG A 162 8.05 22.91 -10.73
N LEU A 163 8.03 21.90 -9.87
CA LEU A 163 9.08 20.87 -9.80
C LEU A 163 9.16 19.98 -11.04
N GLN A 164 8.09 19.84 -11.79
CA GLN A 164 8.13 19.15 -13.10
C GLN A 164 9.05 19.86 -14.11
N LYS A 165 9.22 21.20 -14.00
CA LYS A 165 10.13 21.97 -14.84
C LYS A 165 11.60 21.70 -14.49
N GLY A 166 11.85 21.04 -13.37
CA GLY A 166 13.16 20.74 -12.84
C GLY A 166 13.65 21.77 -11.83
N ASN A 167 14.44 21.30 -10.87
CA ASN A 167 15.11 22.15 -9.90
C ASN A 167 16.50 21.56 -9.64
N TYR A 168 17.52 22.42 -9.59
CA TYR A 168 18.90 21.98 -9.39
C TYR A 168 19.05 21.20 -8.08
N GLY A 169 19.71 20.05 -8.15
CA GLY A 169 19.99 19.21 -6.99
C GLY A 169 18.80 18.39 -6.45
N THR A 170 17.65 18.39 -7.16
CA THR A 170 16.50 17.54 -6.85
C THR A 170 16.19 16.56 -7.99
N PRO A 171 15.66 15.36 -7.68
CA PRO A 171 15.13 14.48 -8.71
C PRO A 171 14.02 15.16 -9.53
N LYS A 172 13.95 14.82 -10.81
CA LYS A 172 12.86 15.30 -11.67
C LYS A 172 11.52 14.73 -11.21
N VAL A 173 10.54 15.58 -11.04
CA VAL A 173 9.18 15.21 -10.65
C VAL A 173 8.32 15.00 -11.89
N LYS A 174 7.43 14.01 -11.84
CA LYS A 174 6.38 13.79 -12.81
C LYS A 174 5.07 13.50 -12.06
N LEU A 175 4.03 14.27 -12.36
CA LEU A 175 2.69 13.97 -11.88
C LEU A 175 2.10 12.87 -12.77
N GLU A 176 1.65 11.78 -12.15
CA GLU A 176 1.10 10.64 -12.86
C GLU A 176 0.24 9.77 -11.95
N THR A 177 -0.43 8.80 -12.52
CA THR A 177 -1.16 7.78 -11.73
C THR A 177 -0.21 6.73 -11.16
N ALA A 178 -0.60 6.08 -10.07
CA ALA A 178 0.11 4.92 -9.54
C ALA A 178 0.28 3.80 -10.58
N GLY A 179 -0.73 3.64 -11.47
CA GLY A 179 -0.69 2.66 -12.55
C GLY A 179 0.49 2.87 -13.50
N GLU A 180 0.76 4.12 -13.90
CA GLU A 180 1.91 4.43 -14.76
C GLU A 180 3.25 4.18 -14.07
N PHE A 181 3.34 4.46 -12.78
CA PHE A 181 4.53 4.12 -11.99
C PHE A 181 4.76 2.60 -11.96
N PHE A 182 3.75 1.81 -11.58
CA PHE A 182 3.88 0.35 -11.50
C PHE A 182 4.14 -0.30 -12.85
N LYS A 183 3.55 0.21 -13.94
CA LYS A 183 3.84 -0.24 -15.30
C LYS A 183 5.34 -0.11 -15.65
N ARG A 184 5.98 0.99 -15.24
CA ARG A 184 7.43 1.14 -15.42
C ARG A 184 8.22 0.23 -14.48
N LEU A 185 7.78 0.10 -13.23
CA LEU A 185 8.45 -0.76 -12.25
C LEU A 185 8.43 -2.22 -12.72
N HIS A 186 7.30 -2.71 -13.23
CA HIS A 186 7.19 -4.04 -13.84
C HIS A 186 8.15 -4.24 -15.01
N ARG A 187 8.30 -3.23 -15.88
CA ARG A 187 9.26 -3.30 -16.99
C ARG A 187 10.68 -3.46 -16.45
N THR A 188 11.07 -2.65 -15.48
CA THR A 188 12.39 -2.75 -14.85
C THR A 188 12.59 -4.10 -14.16
N ALA A 189 11.56 -4.64 -13.51
CA ALA A 189 11.62 -5.93 -12.81
C ALA A 189 11.68 -7.15 -13.74
N ARG A 190 11.35 -6.99 -15.03
CA ARG A 190 11.57 -8.02 -16.06
C ARG A 190 13.00 -8.01 -16.61
N GLU A 191 13.65 -6.87 -16.56
CA GLU A 191 15.01 -6.68 -17.09
C GLU A 191 16.09 -6.87 -16.03
N LYS A 192 15.73 -6.75 -14.75
CA LYS A 192 16.64 -6.78 -13.60
C LYS A 192 16.09 -7.66 -12.50
N GLU A 193 16.97 -8.35 -11.80
CA GLU A 193 16.62 -9.19 -10.67
C GLU A 193 16.35 -8.35 -9.42
N PHE A 194 15.09 -8.25 -9.06
CA PHE A 194 14.68 -7.61 -7.82
C PHE A 194 14.73 -8.59 -6.65
N PRO A 195 15.05 -8.10 -5.43
CA PRO A 195 15.07 -8.96 -4.26
C PRO A 195 13.68 -9.56 -3.97
N VAL A 196 13.67 -10.68 -3.26
CA VAL A 196 12.46 -11.37 -2.84
C VAL A 196 12.36 -11.29 -1.31
N TRP A 197 11.18 -10.95 -0.82
CA TRP A 197 10.79 -11.10 0.58
C TRP A 197 9.71 -12.17 0.69
N ALA A 198 10.00 -13.29 1.32
CA ALA A 198 9.05 -14.37 1.52
C ALA A 198 8.43 -14.32 2.93
N GLY A 199 7.12 -14.51 3.00
CA GLY A 199 6.39 -14.54 4.25
C GLY A 199 5.53 -13.30 4.53
N GLU A 200 5.15 -13.09 5.78
CA GLU A 200 4.32 -11.96 6.18
C GLU A 200 5.10 -10.62 6.14
N LEU A 201 4.36 -9.54 5.94
CA LEU A 201 4.85 -8.19 6.20
C LEU A 201 4.39 -7.78 7.59
N TYR A 202 5.22 -8.02 8.58
CA TYR A 202 4.91 -7.84 9.99
C TYR A 202 5.18 -6.40 10.45
N LEU A 203 4.25 -5.83 11.23
CA LEU A 203 4.42 -4.55 11.91
C LEU A 203 4.65 -4.77 13.40
N GLU A 204 5.72 -4.19 13.95
CA GLU A 204 6.06 -4.27 15.38
C GLU A 204 5.18 -3.42 16.28
N TYR A 205 4.53 -2.40 15.72
CA TYR A 205 3.71 -1.42 16.43
C TYR A 205 2.20 -1.71 16.33
N HIS A 206 1.42 -1.00 17.13
CA HIS A 206 -0.05 -1.02 17.10
C HIS A 206 -0.67 -2.41 17.31
N ARG A 207 -0.02 -3.28 18.05
CA ARG A 207 -0.46 -4.66 18.28
C ARG A 207 -1.81 -4.75 18.99
N GLY A 208 -2.13 -3.77 19.83
CA GLY A 208 -3.43 -3.65 20.47
C GLY A 208 -4.62 -3.59 19.49
N THR A 209 -4.39 -3.19 18.24
CA THR A 209 -5.45 -3.19 17.22
C THR A 209 -6.01 -4.58 16.92
N TYR A 210 -5.25 -5.63 17.21
CA TYR A 210 -5.68 -7.02 17.02
C TYR A 210 -6.32 -7.64 18.26
N THR A 211 -6.14 -7.05 19.44
CA THR A 211 -6.54 -7.63 20.73
C THR A 211 -7.47 -6.74 21.53
N SER A 212 -7.26 -5.43 21.53
CA SER A 212 -8.13 -4.48 22.21
C SER A 212 -9.53 -4.50 21.62
N MET A 213 -10.56 -4.24 22.44
CA MET A 213 -11.95 -4.35 22.00
C MET A 213 -12.28 -5.73 21.42
N ALA A 214 -11.96 -6.78 22.20
CA ALA A 214 -12.04 -8.17 21.74
C ALA A 214 -13.44 -8.57 21.24
N GLU A 215 -14.49 -7.96 21.78
CA GLU A 215 -15.87 -8.22 21.32
C GLU A 215 -16.08 -7.84 19.86
N ASN A 216 -15.50 -6.72 19.39
CA ASN A 216 -15.59 -6.32 17.98
C ASN A 216 -14.93 -7.37 17.07
N LYS A 217 -13.77 -7.91 17.45
CA LYS A 217 -13.07 -8.96 16.70
C LYS A 217 -13.88 -10.27 16.68
N LYS A 218 -14.45 -10.62 17.83
CA LYS A 218 -15.35 -11.80 17.96
C LYS A 218 -16.62 -11.61 17.13
N ALA A 219 -17.22 -10.42 17.16
CA ALA A 219 -18.41 -10.12 16.38
C ALA A 219 -18.11 -10.20 14.88
N ASN A 220 -16.99 -9.65 14.42
CA ASN A 220 -16.55 -9.78 13.03
C ASN A 220 -16.45 -11.25 12.62
N ARG A 221 -15.73 -12.09 13.39
CA ARG A 221 -15.57 -13.51 13.06
C ARG A 221 -16.90 -14.26 13.08
N LYS A 222 -17.77 -14.00 14.06
CA LYS A 222 -19.11 -14.60 14.11
C LYS A 222 -19.98 -14.14 12.94
N GLY A 223 -19.88 -12.88 12.53
CA GLY A 223 -20.57 -12.35 11.37
C GLY A 223 -20.16 -13.04 10.08
N GLU A 224 -18.86 -13.25 9.85
CA GLU A 224 -18.36 -13.99 8.70
C GLU A 224 -18.96 -15.40 8.65
N PHE A 225 -18.92 -16.17 9.73
CA PHE A 225 -19.49 -17.50 9.80
C PHE A 225 -21.02 -17.50 9.61
N ALA A 226 -21.73 -16.54 10.19
CA ALA A 226 -23.17 -16.44 10.05
C ALA A 226 -23.58 -16.19 8.60
N LEU A 227 -22.87 -15.32 7.89
CA LEU A 227 -23.11 -15.04 6.47
C LEU A 227 -22.83 -16.25 5.58
N GLU A 228 -21.70 -16.91 5.77
CA GLU A 228 -21.35 -18.13 5.03
C GLU A 228 -22.37 -19.25 5.26
N ASN A 229 -22.82 -19.45 6.51
CA ASN A 229 -23.86 -20.41 6.85
C ASN A 229 -25.21 -20.04 6.20
N THR A 230 -25.57 -18.77 6.22
CA THR A 230 -26.83 -18.28 5.60
C THR A 230 -26.82 -18.53 4.10
N GLU A 231 -25.73 -18.28 3.41
CA GLU A 231 -25.61 -18.56 1.98
C GLU A 231 -25.67 -20.06 1.69
N THR A 232 -25.00 -20.88 2.50
CA THR A 232 -25.01 -22.34 2.36
C THR A 232 -26.42 -22.90 2.54
N TRP A 233 -27.08 -22.56 3.64
CA TRP A 233 -28.42 -23.04 3.92
C TRP A 233 -29.47 -22.45 2.98
N GLY A 234 -29.30 -21.20 2.56
CA GLY A 234 -30.14 -20.56 1.54
C GLY A 234 -30.08 -21.32 0.21
N THR A 235 -28.89 -21.67 -0.25
CA THR A 235 -28.68 -22.45 -1.47
C THR A 235 -29.30 -23.85 -1.37
N ILE A 236 -29.16 -24.50 -0.20
CA ILE A 236 -29.78 -25.82 0.04
C ILE A 236 -31.32 -25.70 0.04
N ALA A 237 -31.86 -24.68 0.72
CA ALA A 237 -33.30 -24.45 0.77
C ALA A 237 -33.88 -24.15 -0.62
N GLU A 238 -33.21 -23.33 -1.43
CA GLU A 238 -33.61 -23.05 -2.81
C GLU A 238 -33.65 -24.32 -3.67
N ARG A 239 -32.64 -25.20 -3.49
CA ARG A 239 -32.51 -26.41 -4.30
C ARG A 239 -33.48 -27.53 -3.91
N TYR A 240 -33.82 -27.66 -2.63
CA TYR A 240 -34.57 -28.75 -2.07
C TYR A 240 -35.91 -28.33 -1.40
N GLY A 241 -36.12 -27.04 -1.19
CA GLY A 241 -37.36 -26.47 -0.70
C GLY A 241 -38.31 -26.13 -1.84
N ASN A 242 -39.60 -26.19 -1.56
CA ASN A 242 -40.64 -25.73 -2.48
C ASN A 242 -40.90 -24.22 -2.29
N TYR A 243 -39.88 -23.39 -2.41
CA TYR A 243 -39.97 -21.93 -2.32
C TYR A 243 -39.74 -21.30 -3.70
#